data_06e96f469caf80cb15e1a03e9d7ee114
#
_entry.id   06e96f469caf80cb15e1a03e9d7ee114
#
_cell.length_a   1.000
_cell.length_b   1.000
_cell.length_c   1.000
_cell.angle_alpha   90.00
_cell.angle_beta   90.00
_cell.angle_gamma   90.00
#
_symmetry.space_group_name_H-M   'P 1'
#
loop_
_entity.id
_entity.type
_entity.pdbx_description
1 polymer ?
#
loop_
_entity_poly.entity_id
_entity_poly.type
_entity_poly.pdbx_seq_one_letter_code
_entity_poly.pdbx_strand_id
1 'polypeptide(L)'
;MSDRRTRRIPASLIAGLIMLGLLVVIAVIAPILWGTAATAVTPDTRSAPSAAHWLGTDDLGRDVFARTLVATRLTLIMAAAATAGSVVLGVLIGGLVWVGPRWVREWVLRVIDSTVAFPSLILALVIAAILGAGTASAVVAIAVAGVPSFARITSNMTGAVANRDYVGTARLLGVPRFRLFSRHLLPNISGPLLVLIASSFALTLLDISSLSFVGLGVQSPEFDWGRLLNEGLPAVYSQPLQVVGPSVMLVFAGVAAMLTGDGLAVYLDPRSSRAARATLSRRAPRSPSTRPDALVEVRGLTVRAPGGKTLVDGISFEIAPGEILGLVGESGSGKSMTAMSLARLQADGVAVDAEVLRLDDLDLLAGGHRSRLAKEIGLVYQDPGSTFNPALRMGAQLTEVARVHLGLSRRAAQDTLRDGLGEMRIREPEKVMGQHPFQLSGGMLQRAGIASSLVTDPKLLIADEPTTALDVTVQADVLRQLRRLNRDHGTAVLFISHDIGVVEALCDRVLVMRTGEIVERLTSDQLRRREVEHPYTRALLAATPTLKTTPRPIEEHDRV
;
A
#
# COMPACT_ATOMS: atom_id res chain seq x y z
N MET A 1 -27.07 -2.07 -2.23
CA MET A 1 -26.98 -3.50 -2.54
C MET A 1 -25.61 -3.77 -3.09
N SER A 2 -24.74 -4.42 -2.32
CA SER A 2 -23.32 -4.61 -2.66
C SER A 2 -23.17 -5.69 -3.71
N ASP A 3 -22.64 -5.33 -4.86
CA ASP A 3 -22.23 -6.24 -5.93
C ASP A 3 -21.07 -7.12 -5.41
N ARG A 4 -21.39 -8.33 -4.94
CA ARG A 4 -20.42 -9.38 -4.58
C ARG A 4 -19.83 -9.95 -5.88
N ARG A 5 -19.00 -9.18 -6.57
CA ARG A 5 -18.15 -9.75 -7.63
C ARG A 5 -17.19 -10.75 -6.99
N THR A 6 -17.28 -11.99 -7.40
CA THR A 6 -16.45 -13.13 -6.99
C THR A 6 -14.96 -12.77 -7.17
N ARG A 7 -14.28 -12.48 -6.05
CA ARG A 7 -12.81 -12.33 -6.05
C ARG A 7 -12.23 -13.67 -6.50
N ARG A 8 -11.46 -13.69 -7.58
CA ARG A 8 -10.74 -14.90 -8.00
C ARG A 8 -9.71 -15.21 -6.91
N ILE A 9 -9.81 -16.41 -6.35
CA ILE A 9 -8.87 -16.90 -5.34
C ILE A 9 -7.53 -17.14 -6.04
N PRO A 10 -6.39 -16.62 -5.51
CA PRO A 10 -5.08 -16.87 -6.09
C PRO A 10 -4.74 -18.35 -6.14
N ALA A 11 -4.08 -18.81 -7.19
CA ALA A 11 -3.69 -20.21 -7.34
C ALA A 11 -2.77 -20.67 -6.20
N SER A 12 -1.88 -19.81 -5.70
CA SER A 12 -1.04 -20.08 -4.53
C SER A 12 -1.85 -20.38 -3.28
N LEU A 13 -2.94 -19.63 -3.03
CA LEU A 13 -3.82 -19.88 -1.89
C LEU A 13 -4.55 -21.23 -2.01
N ILE A 14 -5.02 -21.56 -3.21
CA ILE A 14 -5.68 -22.84 -3.47
C ILE A 14 -4.69 -23.99 -3.23
N ALA A 15 -3.49 -23.92 -3.83
CA ALA A 15 -2.46 -24.93 -3.67
C ALA A 15 -2.05 -25.09 -2.19
N GLY A 16 -1.78 -23.99 -1.49
CA GLY A 16 -1.43 -24.00 -0.07
C GLY A 16 -2.52 -24.63 0.81
N LEU A 17 -3.79 -24.27 0.59
CA LEU A 17 -4.92 -24.82 1.33
C LEU A 17 -5.14 -26.31 1.05
N ILE A 18 -4.93 -26.77 -0.20
CA ILE A 18 -5.00 -28.21 -0.55
C ILE A 18 -3.89 -28.97 0.19
N MET A 19 -2.66 -28.46 0.16
CA MET A 19 -1.53 -29.09 0.86
C MET A 19 -1.74 -29.13 2.38
N LEU A 20 -2.19 -28.03 2.99
CA LEU A 20 -2.53 -28.01 4.42
C LEU A 20 -3.69 -28.96 4.74
N GLY A 21 -4.72 -28.99 3.90
CA GLY A 21 -5.83 -29.94 4.04
C GLY A 21 -5.35 -31.39 4.02
N LEU A 22 -4.43 -31.72 3.10
CA LEU A 22 -3.82 -33.04 3.04
C LEU A 22 -3.04 -33.38 4.33
N LEU A 23 -2.26 -32.41 4.83
CA LEU A 23 -1.53 -32.59 6.10
C LEU A 23 -2.48 -32.81 7.29
N VAL A 24 -3.59 -32.10 7.35
CA VAL A 24 -4.62 -32.28 8.39
C VAL A 24 -5.26 -33.67 8.26
N VAL A 25 -5.56 -34.11 7.04
CA VAL A 25 -6.09 -35.47 6.79
C VAL A 25 -5.09 -36.54 7.25
N ILE A 26 -3.80 -36.39 6.91
CA ILE A 26 -2.73 -37.27 7.38
C ILE A 26 -2.66 -37.24 8.92
N ALA A 27 -2.67 -36.08 9.54
CA ALA A 27 -2.59 -35.94 11.00
C ALA A 27 -3.73 -36.61 11.75
N VAL A 28 -4.92 -36.71 11.12
CA VAL A 28 -6.09 -37.38 11.71
C VAL A 28 -6.07 -38.88 11.41
N ILE A 29 -5.79 -39.27 10.18
CA ILE A 29 -5.93 -40.64 9.70
C ILE A 29 -4.71 -41.50 10.05
N ALA A 30 -3.50 -40.97 9.96
CA ALA A 30 -2.28 -41.77 10.16
C ALA A 30 -2.18 -42.41 11.53
N PRO A 31 -2.51 -41.77 12.66
CA PRO A 31 -2.51 -42.45 13.96
C PRO A 31 -3.50 -43.63 14.04
N ILE A 32 -4.61 -43.61 13.29
CA ILE A 32 -5.63 -44.66 13.27
C ILE A 32 -5.15 -45.83 12.42
N LEU A 33 -4.58 -45.57 11.24
CA LEU A 33 -4.19 -46.63 10.30
C LEU A 33 -2.81 -47.22 10.60
N TRP A 34 -1.85 -46.40 11.02
CA TRP A 34 -0.45 -46.78 11.18
C TRP A 34 0.06 -46.63 12.62
N GLY A 35 -0.79 -46.31 13.59
CA GLY A 35 -0.36 -46.06 14.97
C GLY A 35 0.33 -47.26 15.59
N THR A 36 -0.18 -48.47 15.36
CA THR A 36 0.44 -49.74 15.82
C THR A 36 1.76 -50.01 15.13
N ALA A 37 1.84 -49.87 13.81
CA ALA A 37 3.09 -50.07 13.03
C ALA A 37 4.15 -49.06 13.41
N ALA A 38 3.76 -47.82 13.75
CA ALA A 38 4.70 -46.74 14.17
C ALA A 38 5.33 -46.99 15.53
N THR A 39 4.73 -47.83 16.38
CA THR A 39 5.20 -48.08 17.76
C THR A 39 5.65 -49.51 18.02
N ALA A 40 5.24 -50.48 17.17
CA ALA A 40 5.58 -51.88 17.32
C ALA A 40 7.08 -52.11 17.15
N VAL A 41 7.67 -52.67 18.18
CA VAL A 41 9.09 -53.08 18.15
C VAL A 41 9.15 -54.47 17.50
N THR A 42 10.01 -54.62 16.47
CA THR A 42 10.16 -55.89 15.73
C THR A 42 11.64 -56.33 15.71
N PRO A 43 11.89 -57.63 15.45
CA PRO A 43 13.30 -58.11 15.30
C PRO A 43 14.02 -57.53 14.08
N ASP A 44 13.25 -56.99 13.12
CA ASP A 44 13.76 -56.48 11.84
C ASP A 44 14.40 -55.07 12.00
N THR A 45 15.42 -54.99 12.86
CA THR A 45 16.12 -53.74 13.14
C THR A 45 16.96 -53.29 11.93
N ARG A 46 16.90 -51.98 11.62
CA ARG A 46 17.66 -51.37 10.52
C ARG A 46 17.49 -52.10 9.18
N SER A 47 16.32 -52.60 8.91
CA SER A 47 16.03 -53.29 7.66
C SER A 47 15.92 -52.29 6.49
N ALA A 48 16.43 -52.71 5.32
CA ALA A 48 16.33 -51.94 4.09
C ALA A 48 14.86 -51.76 3.64
N PRO A 49 14.54 -50.75 2.81
CA PRO A 49 13.24 -50.58 2.22
C PRO A 49 12.73 -51.81 1.53
N SER A 50 11.47 -52.16 1.81
CA SER A 50 10.77 -53.33 1.28
C SER A 50 9.29 -53.06 1.03
N ALA A 51 8.55 -54.01 0.45
CA ALA A 51 7.12 -53.89 0.27
C ALA A 51 6.34 -53.79 1.61
N ALA A 52 6.91 -54.35 2.70
CA ALA A 52 6.37 -54.26 4.05
C ALA A 52 6.76 -52.96 4.77
N HIS A 53 7.94 -52.43 4.50
CA HIS A 53 8.52 -51.23 5.14
C HIS A 53 9.10 -50.29 4.08
N TRP A 54 8.29 -49.37 3.60
CA TRP A 54 8.63 -48.50 2.43
C TRP A 54 9.87 -47.63 2.64
N LEU A 55 10.10 -47.15 3.84
CA LEU A 55 11.31 -46.38 4.22
C LEU A 55 12.28 -47.19 5.09
N GLY A 56 12.04 -48.50 5.21
CA GLY A 56 12.80 -49.37 6.12
C GLY A 56 12.34 -49.26 7.57
N THR A 57 13.16 -49.82 8.48
CA THR A 57 12.90 -49.82 9.93
C THR A 57 14.02 -49.10 10.68
N ASP A 58 13.71 -48.58 11.86
CA ASP A 58 14.66 -47.88 12.74
C ASP A 58 15.47 -48.88 13.61
N ASP A 59 16.23 -48.39 14.57
CA ASP A 59 17.06 -49.15 15.49
C ASP A 59 16.32 -50.12 16.38
N LEU A 60 14.98 -49.94 16.55
CA LEU A 60 14.07 -50.79 17.31
C LEU A 60 13.18 -51.64 16.43
N GLY A 61 13.41 -51.62 15.10
CA GLY A 61 12.60 -52.37 14.14
C GLY A 61 11.20 -51.76 13.87
N ARG A 62 10.99 -50.48 14.24
CA ARG A 62 9.72 -49.75 14.01
C ARG A 62 9.73 -49.20 12.58
N ASP A 63 8.54 -49.21 11.94
CA ASP A 63 8.37 -48.74 10.57
C ASP A 63 8.56 -47.21 10.45
N VAL A 64 9.57 -46.79 9.68
CA VAL A 64 9.94 -45.35 9.51
C VAL A 64 8.88 -44.57 8.75
N PHE A 65 8.20 -45.19 7.75
CA PHE A 65 7.13 -44.56 7.00
C PHE A 65 5.92 -44.27 7.89
N ALA A 66 5.49 -45.28 8.63
CA ALA A 66 4.38 -45.17 9.59
C ALA A 66 4.67 -44.10 10.65
N ARG A 67 5.89 -44.10 11.21
CA ARG A 67 6.32 -43.08 12.18
C ARG A 67 6.31 -41.66 11.58
N THR A 68 6.79 -41.50 10.35
CA THR A 68 6.81 -40.20 9.66
C THR A 68 5.39 -39.64 9.50
N LEU A 69 4.42 -40.47 9.09
CA LEU A 69 3.03 -40.04 8.94
C LEU A 69 2.35 -39.73 10.28
N VAL A 70 2.54 -40.60 11.28
CA VAL A 70 1.97 -40.40 12.62
C VAL A 70 2.54 -39.15 13.32
N ALA A 71 3.83 -38.88 13.16
CA ALA A 71 4.49 -37.69 13.71
C ALA A 71 3.85 -36.37 13.25
N THR A 72 3.19 -36.37 12.07
CA THR A 72 2.52 -35.19 11.51
C THR A 72 1.57 -34.55 12.51
N ARG A 73 0.79 -35.38 13.23
CA ARG A 73 -0.20 -34.88 14.19
C ARG A 73 0.43 -34.06 15.30
N LEU A 74 1.46 -34.60 15.96
CA LEU A 74 2.12 -33.92 17.08
C LEU A 74 2.84 -32.66 16.61
N THR A 75 3.59 -32.74 15.52
CA THR A 75 4.32 -31.60 14.95
C THR A 75 3.37 -30.43 14.62
N LEU A 76 2.25 -30.70 13.94
CA LEU A 76 1.29 -29.65 13.58
C LEU A 76 0.59 -29.04 14.81
N ILE A 77 0.20 -29.86 15.80
CA ILE A 77 -0.42 -29.36 17.04
C ILE A 77 0.55 -28.47 17.81
N MET A 78 1.80 -28.90 17.97
CA MET A 78 2.82 -28.12 18.66
C MET A 78 3.06 -26.78 17.96
N ALA A 79 3.25 -26.80 16.63
CA ALA A 79 3.45 -25.60 15.83
C ALA A 79 2.27 -24.63 15.91
N ALA A 80 1.03 -25.15 15.82
CA ALA A 80 -0.18 -24.36 15.94
C ALA A 80 -0.31 -23.72 17.33
N ALA A 81 -0.06 -24.50 18.39
CA ALA A 81 -0.12 -24.03 19.77
C ALA A 81 0.92 -22.94 20.07
N ALA A 82 2.17 -23.16 19.63
CA ALA A 82 3.26 -22.20 19.81
C ALA A 82 3.00 -20.90 19.02
N THR A 83 2.58 -21.02 17.76
CA THR A 83 2.20 -19.86 16.94
C THR A 83 1.04 -19.10 17.58
N ALA A 84 -0.02 -19.79 18.00
CA ALA A 84 -1.16 -19.14 18.66
C ALA A 84 -0.74 -18.39 19.93
N GLY A 85 0.11 -19.00 20.77
CA GLY A 85 0.67 -18.36 21.96
C GLY A 85 1.44 -17.07 21.64
N SER A 86 2.37 -17.14 20.68
CA SER A 86 3.15 -15.99 20.22
C SER A 86 2.26 -14.87 19.67
N VAL A 87 1.27 -15.23 18.85
CA VAL A 87 0.32 -14.29 18.22
C VAL A 87 -0.54 -13.60 19.28
N VAL A 88 -1.20 -14.38 20.14
CA VAL A 88 -2.12 -13.81 21.15
C VAL A 88 -1.39 -12.85 22.06
N LEU A 89 -0.27 -13.29 22.64
CA LEU A 89 0.51 -12.43 23.55
C LEU A 89 1.15 -11.26 22.82
N GLY A 90 1.74 -11.49 21.64
CA GLY A 90 2.40 -10.45 20.86
C GLY A 90 1.43 -9.38 20.35
N VAL A 91 0.25 -9.79 19.86
CA VAL A 91 -0.80 -8.84 19.41
C VAL A 91 -1.38 -8.05 20.57
N LEU A 92 -1.61 -8.69 21.71
CA LEU A 92 -2.09 -7.99 22.92
C LEU A 92 -1.05 -6.96 23.40
N ILE A 93 0.20 -7.36 23.55
CA ILE A 93 1.28 -6.46 24.01
C ILE A 93 1.48 -5.33 22.99
N GLY A 94 1.70 -5.65 21.71
CA GLY A 94 1.99 -4.67 20.66
C GLY A 94 0.82 -3.73 20.35
N GLY A 95 -0.42 -4.20 20.50
CA GLY A 95 -1.61 -3.39 20.28
C GLY A 95 -1.97 -2.50 21.47
N LEU A 96 -1.97 -3.04 22.69
CA LEU A 96 -2.34 -2.30 23.90
C LEU A 96 -1.33 -1.23 24.28
N VAL A 97 -0.09 -1.38 23.90
CA VAL A 97 0.98 -0.41 24.14
C VAL A 97 0.65 0.97 23.56
N TRP A 98 -0.12 1.05 22.47
CA TRP A 98 -0.54 2.31 21.83
C TRP A 98 -1.76 2.96 22.48
N VAL A 99 -2.46 2.23 23.32
CA VAL A 99 -3.63 2.72 24.07
C VAL A 99 -3.24 3.11 25.49
N GLY A 100 -2.06 2.68 25.94
CA GLY A 100 -1.49 2.98 27.25
C GLY A 100 -0.90 4.39 27.39
N PRO A 101 -0.49 4.78 28.59
CA PRO A 101 0.25 6.02 28.82
C PRO A 101 1.63 5.95 28.14
N ARG A 102 2.19 7.14 27.81
CA ARG A 102 3.46 7.25 27.06
C ARG A 102 4.63 6.51 27.71
N TRP A 103 4.77 6.61 29.05
CA TRP A 103 5.87 5.97 29.76
C TRP A 103 5.81 4.43 29.67
N VAL A 104 4.62 3.82 29.78
CA VAL A 104 4.44 2.36 29.59
C VAL A 104 4.84 1.96 28.16
N ARG A 105 4.40 2.73 27.17
CA ARG A 105 4.75 2.48 25.78
C ARG A 105 6.26 2.49 25.55
N GLU A 106 6.94 3.49 26.06
CA GLU A 106 8.40 3.63 25.91
C GLU A 106 9.16 2.46 26.54
N TRP A 107 8.78 2.06 27.75
CA TRP A 107 9.41 0.94 28.44
C TRP A 107 9.13 -0.40 27.74
N VAL A 108 7.89 -0.67 27.39
CA VAL A 108 7.52 -1.93 26.70
C VAL A 108 8.22 -2.03 25.35
N LEU A 109 8.26 -0.93 24.59
CA LEU A 109 8.98 -0.94 23.30
C LEU A 109 10.48 -1.17 23.47
N ARG A 110 11.12 -0.60 24.50
CA ARG A 110 12.54 -0.87 24.79
C ARG A 110 12.79 -2.33 25.14
N VAL A 111 11.91 -2.94 25.93
CA VAL A 111 12.01 -4.38 26.26
C VAL A 111 11.84 -5.23 25.01
N ILE A 112 10.85 -4.94 24.19
CA ILE A 112 10.63 -5.63 22.90
C ILE A 112 11.87 -5.49 22.01
N ASP A 113 12.42 -4.28 21.86
CA ASP A 113 13.59 -4.00 21.02
C ASP A 113 14.83 -4.74 21.49
N SER A 114 15.06 -4.75 22.80
CA SER A 114 16.16 -5.48 23.40
C SER A 114 16.03 -6.99 23.20
N THR A 115 14.79 -7.52 23.27
CA THR A 115 14.56 -8.97 23.11
C THR A 115 14.62 -9.42 21.65
N VAL A 116 14.14 -8.59 20.71
CA VAL A 116 14.24 -8.87 19.26
C VAL A 116 15.69 -8.91 18.76
N ALA A 117 16.63 -8.27 19.48
CA ALA A 117 18.06 -8.35 19.16
C ALA A 117 18.65 -9.76 19.37
N PHE A 118 17.98 -10.61 20.16
CA PHE A 118 18.39 -12.01 20.32
C PHE A 118 17.77 -12.88 19.22
N PRO A 119 18.55 -13.80 18.61
CA PRO A 119 18.00 -14.82 17.72
C PRO A 119 16.93 -15.65 18.43
N SER A 120 15.73 -15.75 17.85
CA SER A 120 14.57 -16.40 18.47
C SER A 120 14.83 -17.85 18.86
N LEU A 121 15.54 -18.59 18.02
CA LEU A 121 15.88 -19.99 18.29
C LEU A 121 16.81 -20.12 19.52
N ILE A 122 17.80 -19.22 19.67
CA ILE A 122 18.69 -19.24 20.84
C ILE A 122 17.89 -18.94 22.12
N LEU A 123 16.98 -17.96 22.06
CA LEU A 123 16.11 -17.65 23.18
C LEU A 123 15.21 -18.86 23.53
N ALA A 124 14.63 -19.52 22.52
CA ALA A 124 13.84 -20.73 22.72
C ALA A 124 14.66 -21.88 23.35
N LEU A 125 15.89 -22.11 22.88
CA LEU A 125 16.81 -23.11 23.46
C LEU A 125 17.09 -22.85 24.94
N VAL A 126 17.37 -21.59 25.29
CA VAL A 126 17.62 -21.20 26.70
C VAL A 126 16.36 -21.44 27.57
N ILE A 127 15.19 -21.03 27.08
CA ILE A 127 13.95 -21.23 27.82
C ILE A 127 13.64 -22.73 27.97
N ALA A 128 13.79 -23.52 26.90
CA ALA A 128 13.57 -24.96 26.93
C ALA A 128 14.55 -25.66 27.88
N ALA A 129 15.80 -25.24 27.90
CA ALA A 129 16.81 -25.80 28.83
C ALA A 129 16.46 -25.51 30.31
N ILE A 130 15.90 -24.33 30.60
CA ILE A 130 15.45 -23.96 31.96
C ILE A 130 14.20 -24.76 32.34
N LEU A 131 13.23 -24.94 31.42
CA LEU A 131 11.98 -25.65 31.68
C LEU A 131 12.15 -27.18 31.72
N GLY A 132 13.26 -27.68 31.20
CA GLY A 132 13.52 -29.12 30.99
C GLY A 132 12.96 -29.62 29.65
N ALA A 133 13.58 -30.69 29.12
CA ALA A 133 13.18 -31.29 27.84
C ALA A 133 11.75 -31.87 27.90
N GLY A 134 10.92 -31.55 26.91
CA GLY A 134 9.55 -32.04 26.84
C GLY A 134 8.68 -31.30 25.84
N THR A 135 7.59 -31.94 25.43
CA THR A 135 6.62 -31.41 24.45
C THR A 135 6.03 -30.06 24.88
N ALA A 136 5.58 -29.96 26.12
CA ALA A 136 5.00 -28.71 26.65
C ALA A 136 6.07 -27.59 26.80
N SER A 137 7.25 -27.93 27.26
CA SER A 137 8.38 -27.00 27.40
C SER A 137 8.78 -26.42 26.06
N ALA A 138 8.86 -27.23 25.02
CA ALA A 138 9.16 -26.80 23.66
C ALA A 138 8.12 -25.80 23.12
N VAL A 139 6.84 -26.13 23.28
CA VAL A 139 5.73 -25.24 22.85
C VAL A 139 5.80 -23.89 23.57
N VAL A 140 5.99 -23.89 24.91
CA VAL A 140 6.08 -22.65 25.70
C VAL A 140 7.33 -21.87 25.33
N ALA A 141 8.46 -22.53 25.18
CA ALA A 141 9.73 -21.87 24.84
C ALA A 141 9.64 -21.12 23.50
N ILE A 142 9.10 -21.78 22.47
CA ILE A 142 8.95 -21.17 21.14
C ILE A 142 7.84 -20.10 21.15
N ALA A 143 6.73 -20.35 21.86
CA ALA A 143 5.68 -19.35 22.02
C ALA A 143 6.24 -18.05 22.62
N VAL A 144 6.98 -18.14 23.72
CA VAL A 144 7.57 -16.98 24.40
C VAL A 144 8.63 -16.31 23.54
N ALA A 145 9.50 -17.08 22.89
CA ALA A 145 10.55 -16.55 22.01
C ALA A 145 9.97 -15.79 20.80
N GLY A 146 8.79 -16.17 20.32
CA GLY A 146 8.09 -15.51 19.22
C GLY A 146 7.35 -14.21 19.60
N VAL A 147 6.99 -14.04 20.89
CA VAL A 147 6.21 -12.86 21.36
C VAL A 147 6.85 -11.51 20.97
N PRO A 148 8.15 -11.25 21.14
CA PRO A 148 8.75 -9.96 20.83
C PRO A 148 8.60 -9.58 19.36
N SER A 149 8.79 -10.52 18.45
CA SER A 149 8.65 -10.28 17.00
C SER A 149 7.21 -9.89 16.63
N PHE A 150 6.21 -10.62 17.14
CA PHE A 150 4.81 -10.28 16.93
C PHE A 150 4.43 -8.96 17.59
N ALA A 151 4.89 -8.71 18.82
CA ALA A 151 4.63 -7.45 19.52
C ALA A 151 5.24 -6.25 18.77
N ARG A 152 6.44 -6.37 18.23
CA ARG A 152 7.11 -5.32 17.45
C ARG A 152 6.33 -4.99 16.18
N ILE A 153 6.00 -6.02 15.37
CA ILE A 153 5.31 -5.81 14.11
C ILE A 153 3.90 -5.26 14.36
N THR A 154 3.17 -5.83 15.32
CA THR A 154 1.83 -5.35 15.71
C THR A 154 1.88 -3.92 16.21
N SER A 155 2.87 -3.55 17.01
CA SER A 155 3.05 -2.18 17.50
C SER A 155 3.28 -1.19 16.35
N ASN A 156 4.12 -1.53 15.37
CA ASN A 156 4.37 -0.69 14.20
C ASN A 156 3.09 -0.49 13.36
N MET A 157 2.35 -1.56 13.09
CA MET A 157 1.07 -1.49 12.36
C MET A 157 0.03 -0.67 13.12
N THR A 158 -0.08 -0.91 14.43
CA THR A 158 -1.02 -0.19 15.31
C THR A 158 -0.67 1.30 15.39
N GLY A 159 0.61 1.64 15.45
CA GLY A 159 1.10 3.03 15.46
C GLY A 159 0.68 3.80 14.22
N ALA A 160 0.77 3.19 13.04
CA ALA A 160 0.35 3.80 11.79
C ALA A 160 -1.17 4.10 11.76
N VAL A 161 -1.98 3.24 12.39
CA VAL A 161 -3.44 3.43 12.48
C VAL A 161 -3.82 4.38 13.62
N ALA A 162 -3.12 4.31 14.76
CA ALA A 162 -3.42 5.11 15.97
C ALA A 162 -3.26 6.62 15.76
N ASN A 163 -2.48 7.03 14.76
CA ASN A 163 -2.25 8.43 14.40
C ASN A 163 -3.26 8.98 13.38
N ARG A 164 -4.26 8.20 12.96
CA ARG A 164 -5.31 8.68 12.06
C ARG A 164 -6.37 9.49 12.80
N ASP A 165 -6.95 10.48 12.13
CA ASP A 165 -7.88 11.45 12.70
C ASP A 165 -9.10 10.80 13.36
N TYR A 166 -9.69 9.76 12.77
CA TYR A 166 -10.83 9.06 13.34
C TYR A 166 -10.53 8.36 14.67
N VAL A 167 -9.25 7.92 14.87
CA VAL A 167 -8.81 7.34 16.14
C VAL A 167 -8.60 8.44 17.18
N GLY A 168 -8.03 9.58 16.75
CA GLY A 168 -7.91 10.79 17.56
C GLY A 168 -9.28 11.26 18.05
N THR A 169 -10.25 11.39 17.16
CA THR A 169 -11.63 11.77 17.47
C THR A 169 -12.30 10.80 18.44
N ALA A 170 -12.18 9.49 18.21
CA ALA A 170 -12.72 8.47 19.10
C ALA A 170 -12.11 8.57 20.53
N ARG A 171 -10.81 8.91 20.61
CA ARG A 171 -10.12 9.14 21.90
C ARG A 171 -10.62 10.40 22.60
N LEU A 172 -10.83 11.50 21.87
CA LEU A 172 -11.39 12.75 22.40
C LEU A 172 -12.83 12.56 22.91
N LEU A 173 -13.63 11.73 22.23
CA LEU A 173 -14.98 11.35 22.65
C LEU A 173 -15.01 10.36 23.83
N GLY A 174 -13.87 10.05 24.45
CA GLY A 174 -13.81 9.23 25.66
C GLY A 174 -14.02 7.72 25.43
N VAL A 175 -13.83 7.20 24.21
CA VAL A 175 -13.95 5.76 23.95
C VAL A 175 -12.95 5.00 24.82
N PRO A 176 -13.39 3.97 25.60
CA PRO A 176 -12.51 3.18 26.47
C PRO A 176 -11.37 2.53 25.69
N ARG A 177 -10.19 2.47 26.30
CA ARG A 177 -8.94 1.99 25.68
C ARG A 177 -9.07 0.63 25.02
N PHE A 178 -9.70 -0.34 25.70
CA PHE A 178 -9.89 -1.69 25.14
C PHE A 178 -10.84 -1.67 23.93
N ARG A 179 -11.91 -0.85 23.98
CA ARG A 179 -12.83 -0.69 22.83
C ARG A 179 -12.15 0.03 21.67
N LEU A 180 -11.26 0.98 21.94
CA LEU A 180 -10.44 1.64 20.93
C LEU A 180 -9.55 0.61 20.22
N PHE A 181 -8.87 -0.26 20.98
CA PHE A 181 -8.07 -1.34 20.43
C PHE A 181 -8.90 -2.33 19.60
N SER A 182 -9.94 -2.93 20.21
CA SER A 182 -10.69 -4.01 19.57
C SER A 182 -11.55 -3.57 18.39
N ARG A 183 -12.09 -2.33 18.42
CA ARG A 183 -13.04 -1.87 17.38
C ARG A 183 -12.40 -0.96 16.33
N HIS A 184 -11.33 -0.24 16.66
CA HIS A 184 -10.71 0.75 15.76
C HIS A 184 -9.30 0.34 15.29
N LEU A 185 -8.48 -0.28 16.14
CA LEU A 185 -7.11 -0.62 15.76
C LEU A 185 -7.02 -2.03 15.17
N LEU A 186 -7.43 -3.05 15.91
CA LEU A 186 -7.30 -4.47 15.52
C LEU A 186 -7.95 -4.80 14.17
N PRO A 187 -9.18 -4.37 13.83
CA PRO A 187 -9.77 -4.66 12.54
C PRO A 187 -9.00 -4.05 11.35
N ASN A 188 -8.34 -2.91 11.57
CA ASN A 188 -7.58 -2.23 10.52
C ASN A 188 -6.20 -2.85 10.26
N ILE A 189 -5.66 -3.63 11.18
CA ILE A 189 -4.40 -4.35 11.04
C ILE A 189 -4.59 -5.85 10.79
N SER A 190 -5.82 -6.36 10.85
CA SER A 190 -6.12 -7.80 10.76
C SER A 190 -5.66 -8.45 9.46
N GLY A 191 -5.79 -7.76 8.32
CA GLY A 191 -5.36 -8.28 7.03
C GLY A 191 -3.86 -8.61 6.99
N PRO A 192 -2.97 -7.63 7.18
CA PRO A 192 -1.53 -7.88 7.28
C PRO A 192 -1.15 -8.85 8.40
N LEU A 193 -1.88 -8.83 9.53
CA LEU A 193 -1.61 -9.72 10.65
C LEU A 193 -1.88 -11.20 10.29
N LEU A 194 -2.95 -11.50 9.56
CA LEU A 194 -3.26 -12.86 9.10
C LEU A 194 -2.16 -13.41 8.18
N VAL A 195 -1.62 -12.57 7.30
CA VAL A 195 -0.47 -12.94 6.44
C VAL A 195 0.75 -13.28 7.30
N LEU A 196 1.05 -12.44 8.28
CA LEU A 196 2.16 -12.66 9.21
C LEU A 196 2.00 -13.97 10.00
N ILE A 197 0.78 -14.29 10.46
CA ILE A 197 0.48 -15.54 11.17
C ILE A 197 0.80 -16.75 10.31
N ALA A 198 0.35 -16.76 9.05
CA ALA A 198 0.59 -17.88 8.13
C ALA A 198 2.09 -18.07 7.84
N SER A 199 2.84 -16.99 7.60
CA SER A 199 4.29 -17.04 7.38
C SER A 199 5.04 -17.49 8.63
N SER A 200 4.61 -17.02 9.82
CA SER A 200 5.23 -17.40 11.09
C SER A 200 4.98 -18.85 11.45
N PHE A 201 3.85 -19.42 11.08
CA PHE A 201 3.57 -20.85 11.29
C PHE A 201 4.61 -21.73 10.58
N ALA A 202 5.03 -21.38 9.36
CA ALA A 202 6.09 -22.09 8.65
C ALA A 202 7.42 -22.05 9.40
N LEU A 203 7.80 -20.89 9.94
CA LEU A 203 9.01 -20.75 10.75
C LEU A 203 8.91 -21.53 12.08
N THR A 204 7.76 -21.48 12.74
CA THR A 204 7.52 -22.22 13.99
C THR A 204 7.61 -23.73 13.80
N LEU A 205 7.21 -24.27 12.64
CA LEU A 205 7.42 -25.69 12.30
C LEU A 205 8.91 -26.06 12.31
N LEU A 206 9.74 -25.19 11.72
CA LEU A 206 11.20 -25.38 11.69
C LEU A 206 11.81 -25.26 13.09
N ASP A 207 11.41 -24.26 13.86
CA ASP A 207 11.92 -24.00 15.21
C ASP A 207 11.57 -25.18 16.16
N ILE A 208 10.33 -25.70 16.13
CA ILE A 208 9.92 -26.86 16.92
C ILE A 208 10.71 -28.10 16.53
N SER A 209 10.82 -28.37 15.22
CA SER A 209 11.60 -29.51 14.74
C SER A 209 13.08 -29.38 15.09
N SER A 210 13.64 -28.18 15.05
CA SER A 210 15.02 -27.92 15.47
C SER A 210 15.23 -28.16 16.96
N LEU A 211 14.27 -27.74 17.81
CA LEU A 211 14.35 -27.94 19.24
C LEU A 211 14.26 -29.45 19.61
N SER A 212 13.38 -30.18 18.95
CA SER A 212 13.24 -31.64 19.08
C SER A 212 14.48 -32.37 18.53
N PHE A 213 15.04 -31.88 17.41
CA PHE A 213 16.30 -32.41 16.84
C PHE A 213 17.48 -32.27 17.77
N VAL A 214 17.59 -31.17 18.52
CA VAL A 214 18.68 -30.98 19.52
C VAL A 214 18.41 -31.76 20.83
N GLY A 215 17.24 -32.39 20.96
CA GLY A 215 16.88 -33.19 22.12
C GLY A 215 16.22 -32.44 23.28
N LEU A 216 15.90 -31.14 23.10
CA LEU A 216 15.18 -30.34 24.10
C LEU A 216 13.66 -30.30 23.86
N GLY A 217 13.20 -30.86 22.74
CA GLY A 217 11.76 -30.95 22.38
C GLY A 217 11.12 -32.24 22.88
N VAL A 218 10.44 -32.92 21.97
CA VAL A 218 9.66 -34.12 22.24
C VAL A 218 10.51 -35.26 22.78
N GLN A 219 10.05 -35.91 23.85
CA GLN A 219 10.72 -37.01 24.51
C GLN A 219 9.97 -38.34 24.32
N SER A 220 10.69 -39.47 24.46
CA SER A 220 10.12 -40.83 24.44
C SER A 220 9.01 -40.96 25.49
N PRO A 221 7.90 -41.61 25.17
CA PRO A 221 7.59 -42.39 23.95
C PRO A 221 7.02 -41.55 22.78
N GLU A 222 6.73 -40.29 22.97
CA GLU A 222 6.25 -39.38 21.90
C GLU A 222 7.34 -39.12 20.85
N PHE A 223 6.93 -38.80 19.64
CA PHE A 223 7.83 -38.45 18.54
C PHE A 223 7.17 -37.46 17.58
N ASP A 224 7.97 -36.54 17.09
CA ASP A 224 7.70 -35.56 16.04
C ASP A 224 8.73 -35.67 14.92
N TRP A 225 8.60 -34.89 13.86
CA TRP A 225 9.57 -34.95 12.75
C TRP A 225 10.99 -34.59 13.18
N GLY A 226 11.16 -33.60 14.08
CA GLY A 226 12.48 -33.19 14.57
C GLY A 226 13.19 -34.32 15.33
N ARG A 227 12.48 -35.03 16.18
CA ARG A 227 12.99 -36.18 16.89
C ARG A 227 13.31 -37.34 15.96
N LEU A 228 12.45 -37.65 14.96
CA LEU A 228 12.73 -38.66 13.95
C LEU A 228 14.02 -38.34 13.17
N LEU A 229 14.27 -37.08 12.87
CA LEU A 229 15.53 -36.64 12.25
C LEU A 229 16.73 -36.88 13.15
N ASN A 230 16.62 -36.60 14.45
CA ASN A 230 17.68 -36.87 15.42
C ASN A 230 17.96 -38.38 15.54
N GLU A 231 16.90 -39.20 15.68
CA GLU A 231 17.03 -40.65 15.79
C GLU A 231 17.64 -41.28 14.51
N GLY A 232 17.33 -40.75 13.32
CA GLY A 232 17.87 -41.25 12.05
C GLY A 232 19.27 -40.75 11.69
N LEU A 233 19.76 -39.69 12.35
CA LEU A 233 21.05 -39.08 12.02
C LEU A 233 22.27 -40.04 12.11
N PRO A 234 22.39 -40.91 13.14
CA PRO A 234 23.50 -41.87 13.22
C PRO A 234 23.53 -42.87 12.05
N ALA A 235 22.35 -43.14 11.46
CA ALA A 235 22.21 -44.09 10.36
C ALA A 235 22.21 -43.40 8.95
N VAL A 236 22.46 -42.13 8.85
CA VAL A 236 22.30 -41.35 7.61
C VAL A 236 23.14 -41.87 6.43
N TYR A 237 24.32 -42.40 6.70
CA TYR A 237 25.19 -42.94 5.65
C TYR A 237 24.85 -44.39 5.25
N SER A 238 24.23 -45.16 6.16
CA SER A 238 23.84 -46.56 5.91
C SER A 238 22.40 -46.67 5.46
N GLN A 239 21.52 -45.83 6.00
CA GLN A 239 20.08 -45.84 5.76
C GLN A 239 19.51 -44.43 5.62
N PRO A 240 19.83 -43.72 4.54
CA PRO A 240 19.45 -42.31 4.36
C PRO A 240 17.93 -42.08 4.37
N LEU A 241 17.13 -43.08 4.03
CA LEU A 241 15.67 -42.95 3.98
C LEU A 241 15.03 -42.74 5.35
N GLN A 242 15.73 -43.04 6.46
CA GLN A 242 15.23 -42.75 7.81
C GLN A 242 15.09 -41.23 8.05
N VAL A 243 15.97 -40.40 7.47
CA VAL A 243 15.91 -38.94 7.58
C VAL A 243 15.13 -38.29 6.43
N VAL A 244 15.05 -38.94 5.26
CA VAL A 244 14.38 -38.39 4.08
C VAL A 244 12.88 -38.25 4.33
N GLY A 245 12.20 -39.23 4.92
CA GLY A 245 10.77 -39.17 5.20
C GLY A 245 10.37 -37.95 6.01
N PRO A 246 10.88 -37.79 7.25
CA PRO A 246 10.60 -36.62 8.08
C PRO A 246 11.00 -35.28 7.43
N SER A 247 12.15 -35.25 6.70
CA SER A 247 12.59 -34.05 5.98
C SER A 247 11.61 -33.62 4.90
N VAL A 248 11.13 -34.56 4.09
CA VAL A 248 10.15 -34.28 3.02
C VAL A 248 8.84 -33.74 3.62
N MET A 249 8.37 -34.34 4.71
CA MET A 249 7.15 -33.88 5.38
C MET A 249 7.31 -32.47 5.97
N LEU A 250 8.47 -32.17 6.54
CA LEU A 250 8.77 -30.84 7.09
C LEU A 250 8.82 -29.78 5.98
N VAL A 251 9.50 -30.07 4.86
CA VAL A 251 9.55 -29.20 3.69
C VAL A 251 8.16 -29.00 3.09
N PHE A 252 7.40 -30.09 2.94
CA PHE A 252 6.05 -30.05 2.40
C PHE A 252 5.13 -29.16 3.26
N ALA A 253 5.19 -29.30 4.59
CA ALA A 253 4.42 -28.49 5.52
C ALA A 253 4.85 -27.01 5.51
N GLY A 254 6.15 -26.74 5.44
CA GLY A 254 6.69 -25.37 5.31
C GLY A 254 6.22 -24.70 4.03
N VAL A 255 6.30 -25.40 2.88
CA VAL A 255 5.85 -24.88 1.59
C VAL A 255 4.33 -24.65 1.60
N ALA A 256 3.54 -25.55 2.17
CA ALA A 256 2.11 -25.40 2.30
C ALA A 256 1.72 -24.13 3.08
N ALA A 257 2.41 -23.89 4.21
CA ALA A 257 2.19 -22.72 5.03
C ALA A 257 2.61 -21.42 4.31
N MET A 258 3.77 -21.40 3.63
CA MET A 258 4.24 -20.24 2.87
C MET A 258 3.29 -19.91 1.71
N LEU A 259 2.89 -20.89 0.90
CA LEU A 259 1.93 -20.68 -0.20
C LEU A 259 0.59 -20.14 0.30
N THR A 260 0.14 -20.60 1.48
CA THR A 260 -1.07 -20.08 2.11
C THR A 260 -0.89 -18.63 2.54
N GLY A 261 0.24 -18.28 3.15
CA GLY A 261 0.57 -16.92 3.55
C GLY A 261 0.65 -15.96 2.37
N ASP A 262 1.39 -16.31 1.32
CA ASP A 262 1.54 -15.52 0.10
C ASP A 262 0.20 -15.36 -0.63
N GLY A 263 -0.54 -16.44 -0.74
CA GLY A 263 -1.86 -16.41 -1.36
C GLY A 263 -2.87 -15.57 -0.58
N LEU A 264 -2.81 -15.59 0.75
CA LEU A 264 -3.63 -14.76 1.63
C LEU A 264 -3.23 -13.29 1.52
N ALA A 265 -1.94 -12.99 1.40
CA ALA A 265 -1.44 -11.63 1.14
C ALA A 265 -2.06 -11.05 -0.13
N VAL A 266 -1.99 -11.80 -1.24
CA VAL A 266 -2.59 -11.41 -2.53
C VAL A 266 -4.11 -11.27 -2.43
N TYR A 267 -4.79 -12.16 -1.71
CA TYR A 267 -6.25 -12.15 -1.56
C TYR A 267 -6.76 -10.99 -0.72
N LEU A 268 -6.04 -10.63 0.36
CA LEU A 268 -6.43 -9.57 1.29
C LEU A 268 -6.03 -8.17 0.82
N ASP A 269 -4.96 -8.04 0.02
CA ASP A 269 -4.54 -6.76 -0.55
C ASP A 269 -5.26 -6.51 -1.89
N PRO A 270 -6.24 -5.57 -1.93
CA PRO A 270 -6.92 -5.22 -3.17
C PRO A 270 -5.99 -4.62 -4.23
N ARG A 271 -4.80 -4.15 -3.83
CA ARG A 271 -3.83 -3.51 -4.72
C ARG A 271 -2.92 -4.54 -5.40
N SER A 272 -2.55 -5.62 -4.71
CA SER A 272 -1.64 -6.64 -5.24
C SER A 272 -2.28 -7.50 -6.35
N SER A 273 -3.58 -7.77 -6.30
CA SER A 273 -4.30 -8.52 -7.35
C SER A 273 -4.45 -7.73 -8.67
N ARG A 274 -3.97 -6.48 -8.71
CA ARG A 274 -4.15 -5.54 -9.80
C ARG A 274 -2.85 -4.90 -10.28
N ALA A 275 -1.72 -5.53 -10.10
CA ALA A 275 -0.52 -5.24 -10.88
C ALA A 275 -0.71 -5.59 -12.38
N ALA A 276 -1.93 -5.45 -12.88
CA ALA A 276 -2.17 -5.17 -14.28
C ALA A 276 -1.63 -3.76 -14.52
N ARG A 277 -0.48 -3.66 -15.20
CA ARG A 277 0.04 -2.40 -15.73
C ARG A 277 -1.13 -1.59 -16.27
N ALA A 278 -1.17 -0.28 -15.97
CA ALA A 278 -2.15 0.62 -16.56
C ALA A 278 -2.27 0.32 -18.06
N THR A 279 -3.42 -0.17 -18.47
CA THR A 279 -3.61 -0.59 -19.85
C THR A 279 -3.96 0.66 -20.63
N LEU A 280 -3.04 1.10 -21.49
CA LEU A 280 -3.30 2.16 -22.45
C LEU A 280 -3.77 1.48 -23.72
N SER A 281 -4.96 1.82 -24.21
CA SER A 281 -5.48 1.32 -25.47
C SER A 281 -5.91 2.48 -26.38
N ARG A 282 -5.79 2.26 -27.68
CA ARG A 282 -6.21 3.21 -28.71
C ARG A 282 -7.52 2.74 -29.31
N ARG A 283 -8.52 3.60 -29.29
CA ARG A 283 -9.78 3.39 -29.98
C ARG A 283 -9.69 3.91 -31.42
N ALA A 284 -10.39 3.31 -32.36
CA ALA A 284 -10.43 3.82 -33.73
C ALA A 284 -11.01 5.26 -33.77
N PRO A 285 -10.36 6.20 -34.48
CA PRO A 285 -10.83 7.59 -34.55
C PRO A 285 -12.22 7.68 -35.19
N ARG A 286 -13.14 8.40 -34.56
CA ARG A 286 -14.50 8.62 -35.06
C ARG A 286 -14.74 10.04 -35.55
N SER A 287 -13.86 10.99 -35.26
CA SER A 287 -14.05 12.40 -35.62
C SER A 287 -12.76 13.05 -36.13
N PRO A 288 -12.84 13.95 -37.13
CA PRO A 288 -11.70 14.72 -37.63
C PRO A 288 -11.20 15.74 -36.58
N SER A 289 -9.92 16.16 -36.70
CA SER A 289 -9.33 17.22 -35.87
C SER A 289 -10.06 18.55 -36.12
N THR A 290 -10.43 19.25 -35.04
CA THR A 290 -11.09 20.55 -35.13
C THR A 290 -10.11 21.73 -35.12
N ARG A 291 -8.87 21.54 -34.57
CA ARG A 291 -7.80 22.54 -34.54
C ARG A 291 -6.45 21.90 -34.84
N PRO A 292 -5.83 22.16 -36.01
CA PRO A 292 -4.53 21.60 -36.34
C PRO A 292 -3.40 22.12 -35.42
N ASP A 293 -3.55 23.27 -34.78
CA ASP A 293 -2.50 23.93 -33.97
C ASP A 293 -2.69 23.72 -32.44
N ALA A 294 -3.49 22.74 -32.02
CA ALA A 294 -3.68 22.46 -30.59
C ALA A 294 -2.41 21.88 -29.98
N LEU A 295 -1.97 22.44 -28.83
CA LEU A 295 -0.88 21.89 -28.03
C LEU A 295 -1.29 20.56 -27.36
N VAL A 296 -2.49 20.51 -26.80
CA VAL A 296 -3.07 19.29 -26.23
C VAL A 296 -4.31 18.93 -27.01
N GLU A 297 -4.39 17.66 -27.41
CA GLU A 297 -5.56 17.11 -28.09
C GLU A 297 -6.02 15.85 -27.37
N VAL A 298 -7.25 15.88 -26.88
CA VAL A 298 -7.93 14.77 -26.21
C VAL A 298 -9.20 14.43 -26.94
N ARG A 299 -9.36 13.18 -27.38
CA ARG A 299 -10.59 12.70 -28.03
C ARG A 299 -11.02 11.36 -27.47
N GLY A 300 -12.29 11.27 -27.11
CA GLY A 300 -12.90 10.05 -26.65
C GLY A 300 -12.22 9.46 -25.41
N LEU A 301 -11.63 10.29 -24.55
CA LEU A 301 -10.91 9.83 -23.37
C LEU A 301 -11.88 9.15 -22.39
N THR A 302 -11.64 7.87 -22.16
CA THR A 302 -12.39 7.06 -21.18
C THR A 302 -11.40 6.49 -20.16
N VAL A 303 -11.67 6.72 -18.89
CA VAL A 303 -10.83 6.22 -17.79
C VAL A 303 -11.66 5.30 -16.90
N ARG A 304 -11.16 4.08 -16.69
CA ARG A 304 -11.83 3.08 -15.85
C ARG A 304 -10.97 2.71 -14.65
N ALA A 305 -11.59 2.75 -13.48
CA ALA A 305 -10.97 2.26 -12.26
C ALA A 305 -10.75 0.74 -12.31
N PRO A 306 -9.81 0.22 -11.52
CA PRO A 306 -9.74 -1.18 -11.25
C PRO A 306 -11.10 -1.67 -10.72
N GLY A 307 -11.72 -2.66 -11.43
CA GLY A 307 -13.09 -3.13 -11.14
C GLY A 307 -14.14 -2.67 -12.15
N GLY A 308 -13.73 -1.91 -13.21
CA GLY A 308 -14.56 -1.59 -14.36
C GLY A 308 -15.49 -0.40 -14.16
N LYS A 309 -15.43 0.31 -13.01
CA LYS A 309 -16.18 1.57 -12.82
C LYS A 309 -15.59 2.64 -13.74
N THR A 310 -16.40 3.23 -14.60
CA THR A 310 -15.99 4.37 -15.42
C THR A 310 -15.88 5.62 -14.54
N LEU A 311 -14.73 6.29 -14.63
CA LEU A 311 -14.42 7.53 -13.91
C LEU A 311 -14.46 8.74 -14.81
N VAL A 312 -14.12 8.56 -16.10
CA VAL A 312 -14.19 9.53 -17.17
C VAL A 312 -14.78 8.81 -18.38
N ASP A 313 -15.77 9.39 -19.05
CA ASP A 313 -16.51 8.75 -20.12
C ASP A 313 -16.52 9.58 -21.41
N GLY A 314 -15.67 9.17 -22.36
CA GLY A 314 -15.69 9.68 -23.74
C GLY A 314 -15.43 11.17 -23.91
N ILE A 315 -14.72 11.83 -22.98
CA ILE A 315 -14.51 13.28 -23.05
C ILE A 315 -13.54 13.66 -24.17
N SER A 316 -13.80 14.82 -24.78
CA SER A 316 -12.96 15.38 -25.84
C SER A 316 -12.76 16.89 -25.59
N PHE A 317 -11.53 17.37 -25.70
CA PHE A 317 -11.18 18.79 -25.60
C PHE A 317 -9.80 19.06 -26.17
N GLU A 318 -9.48 20.32 -26.36
CA GLU A 318 -8.20 20.79 -26.88
C GLU A 318 -7.73 21.97 -26.05
N ILE A 319 -6.39 22.13 -25.94
CA ILE A 319 -5.75 23.30 -25.30
C ILE A 319 -4.80 23.92 -26.34
N ALA A 320 -4.96 25.21 -26.60
CA ALA A 320 -4.06 25.94 -27.49
C ALA A 320 -2.74 26.29 -26.76
N PRO A 321 -1.64 26.55 -27.49
CA PRO A 321 -0.41 27.11 -26.90
C PRO A 321 -0.72 28.41 -26.12
N GLY A 322 -0.24 28.52 -24.89
CA GLY A 322 -0.44 29.69 -24.03
C GLY A 322 -1.88 29.87 -23.49
N GLU A 323 -2.80 28.95 -23.73
CA GLU A 323 -4.18 29.00 -23.22
C GLU A 323 -4.25 28.52 -21.76
N ILE A 324 -5.05 29.19 -20.93
CA ILE A 324 -5.46 28.72 -19.61
C ILE A 324 -6.86 28.09 -19.72
N LEU A 325 -6.93 26.76 -19.76
CA LEU A 325 -8.17 26.00 -19.78
C LEU A 325 -8.60 25.59 -18.37
N GLY A 326 -9.76 26.02 -17.91
CA GLY A 326 -10.37 25.63 -16.65
C GLY A 326 -11.15 24.33 -16.76
N LEU A 327 -11.00 23.44 -15.78
CA LEU A 327 -11.81 22.22 -15.63
C LEU A 327 -12.50 22.25 -14.26
N VAL A 328 -13.83 22.47 -14.24
CA VAL A 328 -14.61 22.63 -13.00
C VAL A 328 -15.64 21.53 -12.82
N GLY A 329 -16.04 21.27 -11.58
CA GLY A 329 -17.09 20.32 -11.23
C GLY A 329 -16.95 19.84 -9.78
N GLU A 330 -17.94 19.09 -9.29
CA GLU A 330 -17.92 18.51 -7.95
C GLU A 330 -16.77 17.55 -7.72
N SER A 331 -16.44 17.27 -6.43
CA SER A 331 -15.47 16.24 -6.07
C SER A 331 -15.95 14.88 -6.61
N GLY A 332 -15.03 14.13 -7.23
CA GLY A 332 -15.37 12.84 -7.85
C GLY A 332 -15.93 12.91 -9.28
N SER A 333 -16.03 14.09 -9.91
CA SER A 333 -16.48 14.22 -11.31
C SER A 333 -15.50 13.71 -12.37
N GLY A 334 -14.25 13.34 -11.99
CA GLY A 334 -13.24 12.80 -12.90
C GLY A 334 -12.11 13.77 -13.29
N LYS A 335 -12.10 15.01 -12.80
CA LYS A 335 -11.11 16.06 -13.14
C LYS A 335 -9.65 15.62 -12.95
N SER A 336 -9.29 15.19 -11.74
CA SER A 336 -7.93 14.73 -11.44
C SER A 336 -7.54 13.49 -12.24
N MET A 337 -8.49 12.60 -12.56
CA MET A 337 -8.22 11.44 -13.41
C MET A 337 -7.93 11.84 -14.84
N THR A 338 -8.60 12.87 -15.36
CA THR A 338 -8.28 13.48 -16.66
C THR A 338 -6.87 14.06 -16.68
N ALA A 339 -6.51 14.83 -15.65
CA ALA A 339 -5.18 15.41 -15.48
C ALA A 339 -4.08 14.35 -15.39
N MET A 340 -4.28 13.34 -14.54
CA MET A 340 -3.32 12.24 -14.37
C MET A 340 -3.17 11.39 -15.63
N SER A 341 -4.22 11.30 -16.47
CA SER A 341 -4.15 10.61 -17.76
C SER A 341 -3.26 11.37 -18.75
N LEU A 342 -3.32 12.70 -18.79
CA LEU A 342 -2.44 13.54 -19.59
C LEU A 342 -0.98 13.46 -19.10
N ALA A 343 -0.76 13.51 -17.78
CA ALA A 343 0.57 13.39 -17.18
C ALA A 343 1.12 11.95 -17.22
N ARG A 344 0.31 10.95 -17.60
CA ARG A 344 0.63 9.51 -17.52
C ARG A 344 1.04 9.04 -16.13
N LEU A 345 0.41 9.60 -15.11
CA LEU A 345 0.63 9.31 -13.69
C LEU A 345 -0.56 8.62 -13.02
N GLN A 346 -1.38 7.94 -13.79
CA GLN A 346 -2.50 7.16 -13.26
C GLN A 346 -2.01 6.00 -12.38
N ALA A 347 -2.78 5.71 -11.35
CA ALA A 347 -2.50 4.61 -10.43
C ALA A 347 -2.54 3.25 -11.15
N ASP A 348 -1.84 2.26 -10.60
CA ASP A 348 -1.81 0.90 -11.13
C ASP A 348 -3.21 0.31 -11.25
N GLY A 349 -3.46 -0.37 -12.36
CA GLY A 349 -4.73 -1.00 -12.68
C GLY A 349 -5.83 -0.07 -13.21
N VAL A 350 -5.56 1.23 -13.37
CA VAL A 350 -6.45 2.16 -14.08
C VAL A 350 -6.27 1.96 -15.58
N ALA A 351 -7.38 1.72 -16.29
CA ALA A 351 -7.39 1.61 -17.76
C ALA A 351 -7.72 2.98 -18.37
N VAL A 352 -6.92 3.40 -19.34
CA VAL A 352 -7.10 4.64 -20.11
C VAL A 352 -7.25 4.27 -21.57
N ASP A 353 -8.40 4.60 -22.14
CA ASP A 353 -8.74 4.44 -23.55
C ASP A 353 -8.99 5.81 -24.17
N ALA A 354 -8.43 6.09 -25.34
CA ALA A 354 -8.75 7.29 -26.10
C ALA A 354 -8.61 7.06 -27.61
N GLU A 355 -9.29 7.88 -28.41
CA GLU A 355 -9.07 7.96 -29.86
C GLU A 355 -7.78 8.72 -30.15
N VAL A 356 -7.61 9.87 -29.49
CA VAL A 356 -6.40 10.69 -29.51
C VAL A 356 -6.11 11.17 -28.10
N LEU A 357 -4.86 11.05 -27.67
CA LEU A 357 -4.33 11.63 -26.44
C LEU A 357 -2.92 12.12 -26.76
N ARG A 358 -2.77 13.41 -27.06
CA ARG A 358 -1.55 13.99 -27.62
C ARG A 358 -1.16 15.28 -26.90
N LEU A 359 0.14 15.46 -26.73
CA LEU A 359 0.78 16.72 -26.32
C LEU A 359 1.75 17.09 -27.43
N ASP A 360 1.49 18.16 -28.15
CA ASP A 360 2.26 18.57 -29.34
C ASP A 360 2.39 17.40 -30.33
N ASP A 361 3.60 16.97 -30.66
CA ASP A 361 3.89 15.79 -31.51
C ASP A 361 3.90 14.47 -30.72
N LEU A 362 3.74 14.51 -29.40
CA LEU A 362 3.88 13.36 -28.51
C LEU A 362 2.57 12.60 -28.33
N ASP A 363 2.52 11.37 -28.83
CA ASP A 363 1.41 10.45 -28.58
C ASP A 363 1.51 9.88 -27.15
N LEU A 364 0.62 10.30 -26.27
CA LEU A 364 0.60 9.89 -24.85
C LEU A 364 0.08 8.45 -24.65
N LEU A 365 -0.53 7.82 -25.66
CA LEU A 365 -0.93 6.42 -25.61
C LEU A 365 0.24 5.49 -25.96
N ALA A 366 1.23 5.96 -26.70
CA ALA A 366 2.45 5.22 -26.99
C ALA A 366 3.38 5.13 -25.78
N GLY A 367 4.14 4.04 -25.68
CA GLY A 367 5.12 3.86 -24.59
C GLY A 367 6.42 4.62 -24.83
N GLY A 368 7.24 4.81 -23.77
CA GLY A 368 8.67 5.17 -23.95
C GLY A 368 9.04 6.64 -23.71
N HIS A 369 8.13 7.57 -23.49
CA HIS A 369 8.39 9.02 -23.51
C HIS A 369 8.60 9.69 -22.14
N ARG A 370 8.96 8.94 -21.08
CA ARG A 370 9.05 9.48 -19.70
C ARG A 370 9.93 10.71 -19.56
N SER A 371 11.10 10.72 -20.20
CA SER A 371 12.04 11.87 -20.11
C SER A 371 11.51 13.13 -20.80
N ARG A 372 10.78 12.97 -21.92
CA ARG A 372 10.14 14.12 -22.60
C ARG A 372 8.97 14.64 -21.76
N LEU A 373 8.11 13.76 -21.24
CA LEU A 373 6.99 14.17 -20.39
C LEU A 373 7.45 14.95 -19.17
N ALA A 374 8.54 14.51 -18.50
CA ALA A 374 9.10 15.22 -17.36
C ALA A 374 9.65 16.61 -17.68
N LYS A 375 9.95 16.89 -18.95
CA LYS A 375 10.40 18.22 -19.41
C LYS A 375 9.23 19.09 -19.90
N GLU A 376 8.28 18.48 -20.59
CA GLU A 376 7.20 19.19 -21.29
C GLU A 376 5.94 19.39 -20.44
N ILE A 377 5.78 18.63 -19.33
CA ILE A 377 4.65 18.76 -18.40
C ILE A 377 5.16 19.15 -17.01
N GLY A 378 4.70 20.30 -16.52
CA GLY A 378 4.76 20.67 -15.11
C GLY A 378 3.51 20.20 -14.36
N LEU A 379 3.65 19.74 -13.12
CA LEU A 379 2.51 19.27 -12.31
C LEU A 379 2.50 19.92 -10.94
N VAL A 380 1.38 20.53 -10.58
CA VAL A 380 1.11 21.10 -9.25
C VAL A 380 -0.02 20.31 -8.61
N TYR A 381 0.26 19.68 -7.48
CA TYR A 381 -0.68 18.83 -6.74
C TYR A 381 -1.57 19.63 -5.79
N GLN A 382 -2.71 19.05 -5.46
CA GLN A 382 -3.72 19.61 -4.55
C GLN A 382 -3.19 19.82 -3.12
N ASP A 383 -2.44 18.85 -2.59
CA ASP A 383 -1.88 18.91 -1.24
C ASP A 383 -0.36 19.10 -1.29
N PRO A 384 0.13 20.32 -1.04
CA PRO A 384 1.55 20.61 -1.04
C PRO A 384 2.31 19.90 0.10
N GLY A 385 1.62 19.54 1.19
CA GLY A 385 2.23 18.84 2.33
C GLY A 385 2.61 17.41 2.01
N SER A 386 1.81 16.72 1.21
CA SER A 386 2.06 15.33 0.80
C SER A 386 2.99 15.21 -0.43
N THR A 387 3.24 16.30 -1.14
CA THR A 387 4.06 16.32 -2.36
C THR A 387 5.54 16.12 -2.07
N PHE A 388 6.02 16.61 -0.92
CA PHE A 388 7.44 16.62 -0.59
C PHE A 388 7.82 15.56 0.44
N ASN A 389 9.01 14.97 0.27
CA ASN A 389 9.56 14.04 1.24
C ASN A 389 10.00 14.79 2.52
N PRO A 390 9.37 14.53 3.68
CA PRO A 390 9.67 15.27 4.91
C PRO A 390 11.08 15.03 5.46
N ALA A 391 11.76 13.97 5.04
CA ALA A 391 13.12 13.64 5.45
C ALA A 391 14.20 14.40 4.65
N LEU A 392 13.84 15.03 3.53
CA LEU A 392 14.77 15.73 2.67
C LEU A 392 14.57 17.25 2.77
N ARG A 393 15.68 18.00 2.60
CA ARG A 393 15.63 19.47 2.49
C ARG A 393 15.01 19.86 1.15
N MET A 394 14.29 20.98 1.12
CA MET A 394 13.60 21.49 -0.05
C MET A 394 14.55 21.65 -1.26
N GLY A 395 15.72 22.24 -1.08
CA GLY A 395 16.69 22.41 -2.17
C GLY A 395 17.15 21.10 -2.81
N ALA A 396 17.22 20.00 -2.05
CA ALA A 396 17.62 18.71 -2.59
C ALA A 396 16.55 18.14 -3.54
N GLN A 397 15.29 18.19 -3.13
CA GLN A 397 14.17 17.61 -3.90
C GLN A 397 13.71 18.54 -5.03
N LEU A 398 13.68 19.86 -4.85
CA LEU A 398 13.25 20.81 -5.89
C LEU A 398 14.25 20.90 -7.06
N THR A 399 15.53 20.64 -6.81
CA THR A 399 16.57 20.64 -7.88
C THR A 399 16.69 19.28 -8.58
N GLU A 400 16.02 18.24 -8.11
CA GLU A 400 16.19 16.89 -8.64
C GLU A 400 15.76 16.79 -10.11
N VAL A 401 14.62 17.37 -10.47
CA VAL A 401 14.10 17.38 -11.85
C VAL A 401 15.09 18.05 -12.81
N ALA A 402 15.61 19.22 -12.44
CA ALA A 402 16.60 19.95 -13.26
C ALA A 402 17.89 19.14 -13.44
N ARG A 403 18.36 18.46 -12.42
CA ARG A 403 19.58 17.66 -12.47
C ARG A 403 19.41 16.38 -13.29
N VAL A 404 18.28 15.68 -13.12
CA VAL A 404 18.03 14.38 -13.77
C VAL A 404 17.63 14.55 -15.23
N HIS A 405 16.77 15.52 -15.53
CA HIS A 405 16.19 15.66 -16.86
C HIS A 405 16.83 16.73 -17.73
N LEU A 406 17.39 17.81 -17.14
CA LEU A 406 18.11 18.84 -17.89
C LEU A 406 19.63 18.62 -17.85
N GLY A 407 20.13 17.69 -17.02
CA GLY A 407 21.57 17.44 -16.88
C GLY A 407 22.36 18.57 -16.22
N LEU A 408 21.69 19.46 -15.49
CA LEU A 408 22.34 20.60 -14.85
C LEU A 408 23.24 20.14 -13.70
N SER A 409 24.37 20.84 -13.53
CA SER A 409 25.19 20.69 -12.33
C SER A 409 24.40 21.09 -11.09
N ARG A 410 24.81 20.60 -9.91
CA ARG A 410 24.14 20.94 -8.65
C ARG A 410 24.03 22.47 -8.44
N ARG A 411 25.10 23.22 -8.77
CA ARG A 411 25.14 24.67 -8.62
C ARG A 411 24.17 25.35 -9.60
N ALA A 412 24.23 25.00 -10.88
CA ALA A 412 23.32 25.54 -11.89
C ALA A 412 21.84 25.26 -11.55
N ALA A 413 21.50 24.05 -11.12
CA ALA A 413 20.14 23.69 -10.69
C ALA A 413 19.68 24.49 -9.46
N GLN A 414 20.61 24.82 -8.53
CA GLN A 414 20.32 25.66 -7.38
C GLN A 414 20.09 27.11 -7.78
N ASP A 415 20.87 27.63 -8.73
CA ASP A 415 20.72 29.00 -9.23
C ASP A 415 19.38 29.15 -9.97
N THR A 416 19.05 28.22 -10.88
CA THR A 416 17.74 28.21 -11.58
C THR A 416 16.57 28.13 -10.59
N LEU A 417 16.68 27.28 -9.57
CA LEU A 417 15.64 27.18 -8.56
C LEU A 417 15.51 28.44 -7.71
N ARG A 418 16.63 29.09 -7.36
CA ARG A 418 16.63 30.35 -6.61
C ARG A 418 15.86 31.44 -7.37
N ASP A 419 16.11 31.53 -8.67
CA ASP A 419 15.45 32.51 -9.55
C ASP A 419 13.93 32.20 -9.60
N GLY A 420 13.54 30.94 -9.84
CA GLY A 420 12.13 30.53 -9.84
C GLY A 420 11.43 30.74 -8.50
N LEU A 421 12.09 30.50 -7.36
CA LEU A 421 11.54 30.82 -6.03
C LEU A 421 11.36 32.33 -5.84
N GLY A 422 12.28 33.17 -6.40
CA GLY A 422 12.18 34.63 -6.43
C GLY A 422 10.97 35.09 -7.23
N GLU A 423 10.72 34.51 -8.42
CA GLU A 423 9.55 34.76 -9.24
C GLU A 423 8.24 34.43 -8.48
N MET A 424 8.26 33.39 -7.66
CA MET A 424 7.16 33.03 -6.75
C MET A 424 7.08 33.93 -5.51
N ARG A 425 7.81 35.05 -5.45
CA ARG A 425 7.85 36.01 -4.32
C ARG A 425 8.21 35.36 -2.98
N ILE A 426 9.06 34.34 -3.01
CA ILE A 426 9.66 33.79 -1.80
C ILE A 426 10.85 34.71 -1.43
N ARG A 427 10.74 35.42 -0.30
CA ARG A 427 11.71 36.47 0.09
C ARG A 427 13.13 35.96 0.37
N GLU A 428 13.26 34.75 0.90
CA GLU A 428 14.54 34.13 1.31
C GLU A 428 14.69 32.75 0.64
N PRO A 429 14.92 32.65 -0.69
CA PRO A 429 14.97 31.38 -1.40
C PRO A 429 15.99 30.38 -0.83
N GLU A 430 17.18 30.86 -0.48
CA GLU A 430 18.26 30.03 0.05
C GLU A 430 17.91 29.43 1.41
N LYS A 431 17.25 30.18 2.27
CA LYS A 431 16.75 29.69 3.56
C LYS A 431 15.69 28.60 3.35
N VAL A 432 14.73 28.83 2.44
CA VAL A 432 13.71 27.84 2.08
C VAL A 432 14.34 26.57 1.51
N MET A 433 15.33 26.67 0.64
CA MET A 433 16.07 25.53 0.11
C MET A 433 16.80 24.74 1.21
N GLY A 434 17.24 25.40 2.28
CA GLY A 434 17.89 24.77 3.43
C GLY A 434 16.94 24.09 4.44
N GLN A 435 15.65 24.40 4.38
CA GLN A 435 14.62 23.92 5.31
C GLN A 435 14.02 22.59 4.86
N HIS A 436 13.37 21.88 5.81
CA HIS A 436 12.54 20.72 5.54
C HIS A 436 11.07 21.15 5.29
N PRO A 437 10.25 20.34 4.59
CA PRO A 437 8.86 20.69 4.28
C PRO A 437 8.04 21.12 5.50
N PHE A 438 8.15 20.43 6.62
CA PHE A 438 7.40 20.72 7.84
C PHE A 438 7.76 22.06 8.52
N GLN A 439 8.82 22.72 8.09
CA GLN A 439 9.25 24.04 8.58
C GLN A 439 8.66 25.20 7.76
N LEU A 440 7.91 24.90 6.70
CA LEU A 440 7.32 25.86 5.78
C LEU A 440 5.79 25.93 5.96
N SER A 441 5.22 27.11 5.70
CA SER A 441 3.75 27.25 5.63
C SER A 441 3.21 26.58 4.37
N GLY A 442 1.91 26.19 4.37
CA GLY A 442 1.25 25.59 3.22
C GLY A 442 1.39 26.45 1.95
N GLY A 443 1.25 27.77 2.07
CA GLY A 443 1.43 28.70 0.95
C GLY A 443 2.87 28.80 0.45
N MET A 444 3.86 28.60 1.32
CA MET A 444 5.27 28.54 0.90
C MET A 444 5.55 27.23 0.18
N LEU A 445 5.05 26.10 0.67
CA LEU A 445 5.16 24.80 0.02
C LEU A 445 4.51 24.82 -1.36
N GLN A 446 3.32 25.40 -1.49
CA GLN A 446 2.62 25.52 -2.76
C GLN A 446 3.41 26.33 -3.77
N ARG A 447 3.90 27.52 -3.37
CA ARG A 447 4.74 28.36 -4.24
C ARG A 447 6.06 27.70 -4.63
N ALA A 448 6.67 26.96 -3.72
CA ALA A 448 7.86 26.16 -4.00
C ALA A 448 7.57 25.01 -4.98
N GLY A 449 6.41 24.36 -4.87
CA GLY A 449 5.95 23.34 -5.80
C GLY A 449 5.72 23.89 -7.20
N ILE A 450 5.09 25.06 -7.32
CA ILE A 450 4.89 25.73 -8.61
C ILE A 450 6.25 26.12 -9.20
N ALA A 451 7.15 26.73 -8.42
CA ALA A 451 8.49 27.06 -8.89
C ALA A 451 9.25 25.83 -9.44
N SER A 452 9.18 24.70 -8.70
CA SER A 452 9.80 23.46 -9.16
C SER A 452 9.20 22.91 -10.45
N SER A 453 7.89 23.04 -10.62
CA SER A 453 7.18 22.54 -11.82
C SER A 453 7.52 23.37 -13.08
N LEU A 454 8.03 24.58 -12.92
CA LEU A 454 8.40 25.49 -14.00
C LEU A 454 9.90 25.47 -14.34
N VAL A 455 10.74 24.83 -13.52
CA VAL A 455 12.19 24.74 -13.73
C VAL A 455 12.57 24.16 -15.11
N THR A 456 11.71 23.31 -15.68
CA THR A 456 11.92 22.69 -16.99
C THR A 456 11.39 23.52 -18.16
N ASP A 457 10.80 24.70 -17.90
CA ASP A 457 10.09 25.52 -18.89
C ASP A 457 9.06 24.68 -19.68
N PRO A 458 8.06 24.07 -18.98
CA PRO A 458 7.16 23.12 -19.57
C PRO A 458 6.18 23.76 -20.55
N LYS A 459 5.82 23.04 -21.62
CA LYS A 459 4.77 23.49 -22.56
C LYS A 459 3.38 23.52 -21.93
N LEU A 460 3.13 22.57 -21.02
CA LEU A 460 1.85 22.40 -20.31
C LEU A 460 2.08 22.36 -18.80
N LEU A 461 1.39 23.21 -18.05
CA LEU A 461 1.28 23.13 -16.60
C LEU A 461 -0.09 22.55 -16.22
N ILE A 462 -0.12 21.45 -15.51
CA ILE A 462 -1.33 20.88 -14.93
C ILE A 462 -1.39 21.28 -13.45
N ALA A 463 -2.39 22.09 -13.09
CA ALA A 463 -2.59 22.58 -11.74
C ALA A 463 -3.89 21.97 -11.16
N ASP A 464 -3.74 20.91 -10.34
CA ASP A 464 -4.88 20.22 -9.74
C ASP A 464 -5.20 20.84 -8.38
N GLU A 465 -6.26 21.63 -8.31
CA GLU A 465 -6.74 22.36 -7.14
C GLU A 465 -5.63 23.15 -6.38
N PRO A 466 -4.79 23.93 -7.05
CA PRO A 466 -3.56 24.47 -6.48
C PRO A 466 -3.79 25.52 -5.37
N THR A 467 -5.02 25.86 -5.06
CA THR A 467 -5.38 26.92 -4.09
C THR A 467 -6.29 26.46 -2.96
N THR A 468 -6.72 25.20 -2.93
CA THR A 468 -7.73 24.69 -1.99
C THR A 468 -7.27 24.76 -0.51
N ALA A 469 -5.99 24.64 -0.25
CA ALA A 469 -5.41 24.67 1.12
C ALA A 469 -4.85 26.06 1.52
N LEU A 470 -5.20 27.11 0.77
CA LEU A 470 -4.65 28.47 0.95
C LEU A 470 -5.71 29.44 1.47
N ASP A 471 -5.29 30.41 2.29
CA ASP A 471 -6.13 31.56 2.61
C ASP A 471 -6.37 32.45 1.39
N VAL A 472 -7.44 33.24 1.42
CA VAL A 472 -7.91 34.08 0.28
C VAL A 472 -6.81 35.00 -0.26
N THR A 473 -5.97 35.54 0.63
CA THR A 473 -4.91 36.48 0.23
C THR A 473 -3.79 35.76 -0.53
N VAL A 474 -3.35 34.63 0.00
CA VAL A 474 -2.32 33.79 -0.64
C VAL A 474 -2.85 33.18 -1.94
N GLN A 475 -4.12 32.77 -1.96
CA GLN A 475 -4.78 32.28 -3.18
C GLN A 475 -4.75 33.34 -4.29
N ALA A 476 -5.16 34.58 -4.01
CA ALA A 476 -5.12 35.66 -4.99
C ALA A 476 -3.71 35.95 -5.51
N ASP A 477 -2.70 35.82 -4.65
CA ASP A 477 -1.28 35.99 -5.04
C ASP A 477 -0.81 34.86 -5.97
N VAL A 478 -1.12 33.60 -5.64
CA VAL A 478 -0.78 32.43 -6.47
C VAL A 478 -1.42 32.53 -7.85
N LEU A 479 -2.71 32.90 -7.92
CA LEU A 479 -3.42 33.07 -9.20
C LEU A 479 -2.82 34.17 -10.07
N ARG A 480 -2.45 35.33 -9.47
CA ARG A 480 -1.76 36.39 -10.18
C ARG A 480 -0.41 35.95 -10.73
N GLN A 481 0.31 35.15 -9.99
CA GLN A 481 1.62 34.61 -10.42
C GLN A 481 1.45 33.59 -11.54
N LEU A 482 0.50 32.66 -11.44
CA LEU A 482 0.21 31.72 -12.51
C LEU A 482 -0.15 32.44 -13.82
N ARG A 483 -0.96 33.49 -13.76
CA ARG A 483 -1.33 34.28 -14.95
C ARG A 483 -0.11 35.05 -15.53
N ARG A 484 0.78 35.56 -14.66
CA ARG A 484 2.01 36.22 -15.11
C ARG A 484 2.92 35.22 -15.83
N LEU A 485 3.18 34.06 -15.23
CA LEU A 485 3.98 32.99 -15.80
C LEU A 485 3.46 32.50 -17.15
N ASN A 486 2.14 32.31 -17.26
CA ASN A 486 1.50 31.95 -18.52
C ASN A 486 1.80 33.00 -19.61
N ARG A 487 1.75 34.28 -19.28
CA ARG A 487 2.05 35.37 -20.23
C ARG A 487 3.55 35.48 -20.58
N ASP A 488 4.42 35.35 -19.58
CA ASP A 488 5.84 35.58 -19.72
C ASP A 488 6.55 34.41 -20.41
N HIS A 489 6.10 33.15 -20.16
CA HIS A 489 6.67 31.92 -20.73
C HIS A 489 5.84 31.29 -21.85
N GLY A 490 4.62 31.73 -22.07
CA GLY A 490 3.72 31.13 -23.06
C GLY A 490 3.26 29.70 -22.71
N THR A 491 3.46 29.26 -21.46
CA THR A 491 3.09 27.94 -20.97
C THR A 491 1.57 27.79 -20.95
N ALA A 492 1.02 26.77 -21.62
CA ALA A 492 -0.39 26.45 -21.50
C ALA A 492 -0.73 25.89 -20.11
N VAL A 493 -1.92 26.15 -19.59
CA VAL A 493 -2.31 25.71 -18.24
C VAL A 493 -3.64 24.94 -18.28
N LEU A 494 -3.66 23.72 -17.77
CA LEU A 494 -4.87 23.02 -17.39
C LEU A 494 -5.12 23.28 -15.90
N PHE A 495 -6.06 24.16 -15.61
CA PHE A 495 -6.38 24.57 -14.25
C PHE A 495 -7.64 23.85 -13.73
N ILE A 496 -7.49 23.02 -12.72
CA ILE A 496 -8.58 22.25 -12.11
C ILE A 496 -8.98 22.92 -10.81
N SER A 497 -10.28 23.17 -10.65
CA SER A 497 -10.84 23.70 -9.41
C SER A 497 -12.30 23.25 -9.23
N HIS A 498 -12.75 23.25 -7.99
CA HIS A 498 -14.17 23.18 -7.66
C HIS A 498 -14.77 24.58 -7.42
N ASP A 499 -13.94 25.62 -7.37
CA ASP A 499 -14.33 27.02 -7.21
C ASP A 499 -14.45 27.71 -8.57
N ILE A 500 -15.70 27.95 -9.00
CA ILE A 500 -15.98 28.57 -10.30
C ILE A 500 -15.56 30.04 -10.34
N GLY A 501 -15.54 30.74 -9.19
CA GLY A 501 -15.09 32.13 -9.11
C GLY A 501 -13.60 32.30 -9.40
N VAL A 502 -12.80 31.33 -8.95
CA VAL A 502 -11.36 31.28 -9.25
C VAL A 502 -11.12 31.06 -10.74
N VAL A 503 -11.89 30.16 -11.34
CA VAL A 503 -11.78 29.83 -12.76
C VAL A 503 -12.24 30.98 -13.64
N GLU A 504 -13.33 31.67 -13.26
CA GLU A 504 -13.80 32.89 -13.92
C GLU A 504 -12.75 34.01 -13.94
N ALA A 505 -11.95 34.11 -12.88
CA ALA A 505 -10.91 35.12 -12.76
C ALA A 505 -9.63 34.79 -13.55
N LEU A 506 -9.31 33.50 -13.73
CA LEU A 506 -8.01 33.06 -14.26
C LEU A 506 -8.09 32.51 -15.70
N CYS A 507 -9.09 31.72 -16.03
CA CYS A 507 -9.11 30.91 -17.25
C CYS A 507 -9.64 31.67 -18.47
N ASP A 508 -9.22 31.25 -19.66
CA ASP A 508 -9.70 31.80 -20.94
C ASP A 508 -10.98 31.06 -21.42
N ARG A 509 -11.00 29.73 -21.24
CA ARG A 509 -12.16 28.86 -21.46
C ARG A 509 -12.35 27.92 -20.27
N VAL A 510 -13.58 27.41 -20.14
CA VAL A 510 -13.97 26.55 -19.02
C VAL A 510 -14.74 25.33 -19.52
N LEU A 511 -14.36 24.17 -19.04
CA LEU A 511 -15.10 22.92 -19.21
C LEU A 511 -15.77 22.57 -17.88
N VAL A 512 -17.07 22.35 -17.92
CA VAL A 512 -17.83 21.90 -16.75
C VAL A 512 -17.98 20.39 -16.82
N MET A 513 -17.48 19.70 -15.80
CA MET A 513 -17.45 18.25 -15.73
C MET A 513 -18.38 17.72 -14.65
N ARG A 514 -19.23 16.75 -15.00
CA ARG A 514 -20.12 16.05 -14.07
C ARG A 514 -20.14 14.56 -14.35
N THR A 515 -19.99 13.73 -13.31
CA THR A 515 -20.07 12.24 -13.39
C THR A 515 -19.25 11.61 -14.52
N GLY A 516 -18.08 12.17 -14.83
CA GLY A 516 -17.17 11.64 -15.86
C GLY A 516 -17.34 12.27 -17.24
N GLU A 517 -18.30 13.13 -17.47
CA GLU A 517 -18.62 13.76 -18.76
C GLU A 517 -18.43 15.27 -18.73
N ILE A 518 -18.11 15.87 -19.88
CA ILE A 518 -18.14 17.33 -20.07
C ILE A 518 -19.57 17.72 -20.44
N VAL A 519 -20.25 18.40 -19.52
CA VAL A 519 -21.66 18.77 -19.69
C VAL A 519 -21.82 20.15 -20.34
N GLU A 520 -20.82 21.03 -20.24
CA GLU A 520 -20.86 22.36 -20.84
C GLU A 520 -19.45 22.89 -21.14
N ARG A 521 -19.35 23.73 -22.18
CA ARG A 521 -18.12 24.42 -22.59
C ARG A 521 -18.42 25.90 -22.69
N LEU A 522 -17.64 26.73 -21.99
CA LEU A 522 -17.90 28.16 -21.86
C LEU A 522 -16.59 28.94 -22.11
N THR A 523 -16.74 30.14 -22.66
CA THR A 523 -15.69 31.15 -22.56
C THR A 523 -15.78 31.88 -21.22
N SER A 524 -14.70 32.50 -20.76
CA SER A 524 -14.74 33.31 -19.54
C SER A 524 -15.77 34.45 -19.62
N ASP A 525 -15.98 35.01 -20.80
CA ASP A 525 -16.99 36.09 -20.99
C ASP A 525 -18.41 35.56 -20.81
N GLN A 526 -18.76 34.40 -21.37
CA GLN A 526 -20.04 33.75 -21.13
C GLN A 526 -20.24 33.45 -19.64
N LEU A 527 -19.20 32.97 -18.97
CA LEU A 527 -19.26 32.67 -17.55
C LEU A 527 -19.52 33.94 -16.71
N ARG A 528 -18.81 35.04 -16.99
CA ARG A 528 -18.99 36.36 -16.34
C ARG A 528 -20.39 36.93 -16.57
N ARG A 529 -20.95 36.78 -17.79
CA ARG A 529 -22.30 37.24 -18.13
C ARG A 529 -23.40 36.31 -17.64
N ARG A 530 -23.00 35.16 -16.98
CA ARG A 530 -23.95 34.13 -16.54
C ARG A 530 -24.74 33.50 -17.70
N GLU A 531 -24.22 33.54 -18.91
CA GLU A 531 -24.77 32.93 -20.12
C GLU A 531 -24.48 31.43 -20.12
N VAL A 532 -25.20 30.67 -19.27
CA VAL A 532 -25.04 29.23 -19.07
C VAL A 532 -26.33 28.49 -19.37
N GLU A 533 -26.22 27.38 -20.09
CA GLU A 533 -27.39 26.62 -20.55
C GLU A 533 -27.68 25.42 -19.64
N HIS A 534 -26.65 24.73 -19.19
CA HIS A 534 -26.81 23.48 -18.45
C HIS A 534 -27.29 23.73 -17.01
N PRO A 535 -28.31 23.00 -16.51
CA PRO A 535 -28.87 23.20 -15.17
C PRO A 535 -27.83 23.01 -14.04
N TYR A 536 -26.90 22.09 -14.21
CA TYR A 536 -25.81 21.85 -13.26
C TYR A 536 -24.87 23.04 -13.14
N THR A 537 -24.52 23.68 -14.26
CA THR A 537 -23.66 24.87 -14.26
C THR A 537 -24.37 26.05 -13.58
N ARG A 538 -25.66 26.20 -13.79
CA ARG A 538 -26.48 27.21 -13.08
C ARG A 538 -26.48 26.99 -11.58
N ALA A 539 -26.65 25.72 -11.15
CA ALA A 539 -26.62 25.38 -9.75
C ALA A 539 -25.24 25.64 -9.13
N LEU A 540 -24.17 25.30 -9.84
CA LEU A 540 -22.80 25.53 -9.40
C LEU A 540 -22.48 27.03 -9.23
N LEU A 541 -22.94 27.87 -10.19
CA LEU A 541 -22.82 29.31 -10.11
C LEU A 541 -23.67 29.93 -8.98
N ALA A 542 -24.87 29.40 -8.74
CA ALA A 542 -25.72 29.86 -7.66
C ALA A 542 -25.19 29.53 -6.27
N ALA A 543 -24.44 28.46 -6.15
CA ALA A 543 -23.77 28.03 -4.90
C ALA A 543 -22.49 28.84 -4.58
N THR A 544 -21.96 29.61 -5.55
CA THR A 544 -20.73 30.41 -5.36
C THR A 544 -21.08 31.69 -4.59
N PRO A 545 -20.45 31.96 -3.43
CA PRO A 545 -20.69 33.18 -2.66
C PRO A 545 -20.29 34.41 -3.46
N THR A 546 -21.20 35.32 -3.72
CA THR A 546 -20.91 36.64 -4.31
C THR A 546 -20.86 37.68 -3.19
N LEU A 547 -19.84 38.54 -3.20
CA LEU A 547 -19.68 39.64 -2.22
C LEU A 547 -20.88 40.62 -2.19
N LYS A 548 -21.87 40.45 -3.07
CA LYS A 548 -23.09 41.25 -3.14
C LYS A 548 -24.30 40.66 -2.42
N THR A 549 -24.20 39.45 -1.88
CA THR A 549 -25.27 38.89 -1.06
C THR A 549 -25.12 39.40 0.37
N THR A 550 -25.99 40.32 0.76
CA THR A 550 -26.24 40.67 2.16
C THR A 550 -26.42 39.36 2.94
N PRO A 551 -25.73 39.15 4.08
CA PRO A 551 -25.92 37.93 4.86
C PRO A 551 -27.41 37.84 5.21
N ARG A 552 -28.10 36.75 4.82
CA ARG A 552 -29.38 36.42 5.42
C ARG A 552 -29.16 36.24 6.91
N PRO A 553 -29.97 36.86 7.79
CA PRO A 553 -29.91 36.57 9.21
C PRO A 553 -30.03 35.07 9.42
N ILE A 554 -29.19 34.51 10.23
CA ILE A 554 -29.33 33.13 10.71
C ILE A 554 -30.64 33.14 11.51
N GLU A 555 -31.71 32.57 10.97
CA GLU A 555 -32.91 32.28 11.75
C GLU A 555 -32.52 31.30 12.83
N GLU A 556 -32.48 31.79 14.07
CA GLU A 556 -32.45 30.96 15.28
C GLU A 556 -33.66 30.03 15.23
N HIS A 557 -33.45 28.78 14.82
CA HIS A 557 -34.44 27.74 15.00
C HIS A 557 -34.47 27.41 16.48
N ASP A 558 -35.60 27.79 17.11
CA ASP A 558 -35.97 27.53 18.46
C ASP A 558 -35.63 26.10 18.91
N ARG A 559 -35.06 26.05 20.10
CA ARG A 559 -34.91 24.83 20.93
C ARG A 559 -36.32 24.26 21.19
N VAL A 560 -36.50 23.01 20.80
CA VAL A 560 -37.37 22.07 21.53
C VAL A 560 -36.55 20.79 21.78
#